data_3bf22b65b27e89861366be40db14ebf7
#
_entry.id   3bf22b65b27e89861366be40db14ebf7
#
_cell.length_a   1.000
_cell.length_b   1.000
_cell.length_c   1.000
_cell.angle_alpha   90.00
_cell.angle_beta   90.00
_cell.angle_gamma   90.00
#
_symmetry.space_group_name_H-M   'P 1'
#
loop_
_entity.id
_entity.type
_entity.pdbx_description
1 polymer ?
#
loop_
_entity_poly.entity_id
_entity_poly.type
_entity_poly.pdbx_seq_one_letter_code
_entity_poly.pdbx_strand_id
1 'polypeptide(L)'
;QYDNAQAMMKQQLNMLKYIMDYPAEKEIALTPVNTDSITTVALTGLSENLYELQLTQSQLELAERQKRMITNGYIPSLSLTGNWRYAAYTDKGYHWFHSGPSNHWFRSYGLGLTLRIPIFDGLDKTYKIRKAMIDIENRKLAWEDTRKNLQTQYLNAVNDLMNKQRNFKKQKDNYLLAEDVY
;
A
#
# COMPACT_ATOMS: atom_id res chain seq x y z
N GLN A 1 39.00 -24.30 0.28
CA GLN A 1 37.53 -24.47 0.38
C GLN A 1 37.01 -24.07 1.75
N TYR A 2 37.68 -24.46 2.85
CA TYR A 2 37.30 -24.10 4.23
C TYR A 2 37.28 -22.59 4.46
N ASP A 3 38.31 -21.88 4.02
CA ASP A 3 38.45 -20.41 4.17
C ASP A 3 37.28 -19.66 3.42
N ASN A 4 36.91 -20.15 2.24
CA ASN A 4 35.81 -19.58 1.48
C ASN A 4 34.44 -19.79 2.19
N ALA A 5 34.24 -20.95 2.80
CA ALA A 5 33.03 -21.23 3.56
C ALA A 5 32.93 -20.34 4.80
N GLN A 6 34.06 -20.10 5.49
CA GLN A 6 34.13 -19.22 6.65
C GLN A 6 33.89 -17.74 6.28
N ALA A 7 34.44 -17.31 5.14
CA ALA A 7 34.19 -15.97 4.61
C ALA A 7 32.71 -15.76 4.24
N MET A 8 32.10 -16.74 3.56
CA MET A 8 30.67 -16.71 3.25
C MET A 8 29.81 -16.67 4.51
N MET A 9 30.14 -17.45 5.54
CA MET A 9 29.40 -17.45 6.80
C MET A 9 29.46 -16.08 7.47
N LYS A 10 30.63 -15.42 7.52
CA LYS A 10 30.77 -14.07 8.04
C LYS A 10 29.94 -13.05 7.26
N GLN A 11 29.92 -13.16 5.93
CA GLN A 11 29.14 -12.27 5.07
C GLN A 11 27.63 -12.42 5.33
N GLN A 12 27.14 -13.65 5.44
CA GLN A 12 25.73 -13.93 5.74
C GLN A 12 25.34 -13.42 7.15
N LEU A 13 26.24 -13.54 8.12
CA LEU A 13 26.04 -13.09 9.48
C LEU A 13 25.97 -11.55 9.56
N ASN A 14 26.80 -10.85 8.78
CA ASN A 14 26.72 -9.40 8.64
C ASN A 14 25.44 -8.93 7.97
N MET A 15 24.95 -9.67 6.96
CA MET A 15 23.68 -9.37 6.31
C MET A 15 22.50 -9.59 7.27
N LEU A 16 22.55 -10.64 8.10
CA LEU A 16 21.56 -10.87 9.14
C LEU A 16 21.53 -9.75 10.16
N LYS A 17 22.71 -9.29 10.64
CA LYS A 17 22.82 -8.13 11.53
C LYS A 17 22.19 -6.88 10.93
N TYR A 18 22.45 -6.62 9.65
CA TYR A 18 21.86 -5.49 8.94
C TYR A 18 20.34 -5.56 8.87
N ILE A 19 19.78 -6.72 8.54
CA ILE A 19 18.29 -6.91 8.46
C ILE A 19 17.64 -6.76 9.84
N MET A 20 18.34 -7.17 10.92
CA MET A 20 17.85 -7.07 12.29
C MET A 20 18.11 -5.70 12.95
N ASP A 21 18.72 -4.75 12.23
CA ASP A 21 19.18 -3.46 12.76
C ASP A 21 20.09 -3.65 14.01
N TYR A 22 20.90 -4.70 13.98
CA TYR A 22 21.79 -5.06 15.09
C TYR A 22 23.19 -4.49 14.85
N PRO A 23 23.87 -3.92 15.88
CA PRO A 23 25.20 -3.33 15.71
C PRO A 23 26.21 -4.34 15.14
N ALA A 24 26.92 -3.95 14.07
CA ALA A 24 27.84 -4.83 13.33
C ALA A 24 28.99 -5.35 14.21
N GLU A 25 29.37 -4.59 15.23
CA GLU A 25 30.51 -4.89 16.14
C GLU A 25 30.18 -5.94 17.22
N LYS A 26 28.91 -6.18 17.51
CA LYS A 26 28.51 -7.16 18.52
C LYS A 26 28.45 -8.56 17.92
N GLU A 27 29.00 -9.53 18.62
CA GLU A 27 28.91 -10.93 18.23
C GLU A 27 27.49 -11.49 18.45
N ILE A 28 26.99 -12.26 17.48
CA ILE A 28 25.74 -13.00 17.60
C ILE A 28 26.10 -14.47 17.69
N ALA A 29 25.69 -15.12 18.77
CA ALA A 29 25.75 -16.58 18.88
C ALA A 29 24.45 -17.15 18.26
N LEU A 30 24.60 -17.90 17.18
CA LEU A 30 23.49 -18.63 16.59
C LEU A 30 23.32 -19.97 17.33
N THR A 31 22.14 -20.21 17.85
CA THR A 31 21.82 -21.54 18.41
C THR A 31 21.68 -22.52 17.26
N PRO A 32 22.41 -23.65 17.29
CA PRO A 32 22.27 -24.67 16.24
C PRO A 32 20.83 -25.17 16.20
N VAL A 33 20.19 -25.00 15.05
CA VAL A 33 18.86 -25.56 14.81
C VAL A 33 19.00 -27.04 14.54
N ASN A 34 18.24 -27.87 15.26
CA ASN A 34 18.19 -29.29 14.97
C ASN A 34 17.56 -29.50 13.58
N THR A 35 18.41 -29.76 12.59
CA THR A 35 18.02 -29.90 11.19
C THR A 35 17.31 -31.21 10.89
N ASP A 36 17.33 -32.16 11.82
CA ASP A 36 16.63 -33.45 11.67
C ASP A 36 15.11 -33.30 11.80
N SER A 37 14.67 -32.21 12.43
CA SER A 37 13.25 -31.85 12.59
C SER A 37 12.69 -30.95 11.49
N ILE A 38 13.46 -30.57 10.46
CA ILE A 38 12.93 -29.88 9.30
C ILE A 38 12.11 -30.84 8.46
N THR A 39 11.01 -31.28 9.03
CA THR A 39 9.96 -32.00 8.36
C THR A 39 9.33 -31.11 7.32
N THR A 40 9.03 -31.65 6.18
CA THR A 40 8.27 -31.04 5.07
C THR A 40 7.36 -29.92 5.53
N VAL A 41 7.74 -28.67 5.24
CA VAL A 41 6.83 -27.54 5.45
C VAL A 41 5.58 -27.86 4.66
N ALA A 42 4.45 -28.00 5.34
CA ALA A 42 3.17 -28.16 4.70
C ALA A 42 2.96 -26.92 3.83
N LEU A 43 3.03 -27.10 2.52
CA LEU A 43 2.85 -26.04 1.53
C LEU A 43 1.36 -25.70 1.49
N THR A 44 0.91 -24.93 2.46
CA THR A 44 -0.35 -24.20 2.37
C THR A 44 -0.20 -23.22 1.22
N GLY A 45 -1.04 -23.34 0.19
CA GLY A 45 -0.95 -22.53 -1.02
C GLY A 45 -0.79 -21.03 -0.77
N LEU A 46 -0.72 -20.24 -1.82
CA LEU A 46 -0.57 -18.79 -1.73
C LEU A 46 -1.66 -18.20 -0.83
N SER A 47 -1.27 -17.47 0.20
CA SER A 47 -2.22 -16.75 1.06
C SER A 47 -2.85 -15.61 0.27
N GLU A 48 -4.18 -15.51 0.29
CA GLU A 48 -4.88 -14.37 -0.30
C GLU A 48 -4.68 -13.06 0.49
N ASN A 49 -4.10 -13.14 1.69
CA ASN A 49 -3.82 -11.99 2.57
C ASN A 49 -2.47 -11.30 2.28
N LEU A 50 -1.90 -11.46 1.10
CA LEU A 50 -0.69 -10.74 0.73
C LEU A 50 -0.98 -9.25 0.51
N TYR A 51 -0.16 -8.39 1.13
CA TYR A 51 -0.33 -6.92 1.05
C TYR A 51 -0.38 -6.40 -0.39
N GLU A 52 0.42 -6.94 -1.29
CA GLU A 52 0.44 -6.56 -2.70
C GLU A 52 -0.90 -6.86 -3.39
N LEU A 53 -1.51 -8.01 -3.07
CA LEU A 53 -2.80 -8.38 -3.61
C LEU A 53 -3.92 -7.51 -3.03
N GLN A 54 -3.90 -7.22 -1.73
CA GLN A 54 -4.83 -6.32 -1.08
C GLN A 54 -4.71 -4.88 -1.61
N LEU A 55 -3.48 -4.42 -1.90
CA LEU A 55 -3.24 -3.10 -2.47
C LEU A 55 -3.88 -2.97 -3.85
N THR A 56 -3.63 -3.93 -4.75
CA THR A 56 -4.21 -3.90 -6.10
C THR A 56 -5.73 -4.07 -6.08
N GLN A 57 -6.26 -4.87 -5.17
CA GLN A 57 -7.71 -4.99 -4.94
C GLN A 57 -8.31 -3.66 -4.46
N SER A 58 -7.68 -2.99 -3.49
CA SER A 58 -8.13 -1.68 -3.00
C SER A 58 -8.11 -0.61 -4.10
N GLN A 59 -7.13 -0.67 -5.02
CA GLN A 59 -7.08 0.21 -6.18
C GLN A 59 -8.23 -0.06 -7.16
N LEU A 60 -8.61 -1.31 -7.36
CA LEU A 60 -9.77 -1.69 -8.16
C LEU A 60 -11.08 -1.16 -7.54
N GLU A 61 -11.28 -1.36 -6.24
CA GLU A 61 -12.43 -0.83 -5.52
C GLU A 61 -12.50 0.70 -5.59
N LEU A 62 -11.36 1.38 -5.49
CA LEU A 62 -11.29 2.84 -5.62
C LEU A 62 -11.77 3.29 -7.00
N ALA A 63 -11.33 2.63 -8.07
CA ALA A 63 -11.78 2.93 -9.43
C ALA A 63 -13.29 2.72 -9.61
N GLU A 64 -13.85 1.65 -9.02
CA GLU A 64 -15.30 1.42 -9.02
C GLU A 64 -16.07 2.51 -8.28
N ARG A 65 -15.57 2.96 -7.12
CA ARG A 65 -16.17 4.07 -6.36
C ARG A 65 -16.10 5.38 -7.12
N GLN A 66 -14.99 5.64 -7.83
CA GLN A 66 -14.85 6.82 -8.70
C GLN A 66 -15.88 6.81 -9.84
N LYS A 67 -16.10 5.65 -10.50
CA LYS A 67 -17.15 5.51 -11.50
C LYS A 67 -18.53 5.82 -10.91
N ARG A 68 -18.85 5.29 -9.72
CA ARG A 68 -20.13 5.59 -9.03
C ARG A 68 -20.28 7.08 -8.74
N MET A 69 -19.19 7.75 -8.29
CA MET A 69 -19.22 9.18 -8.03
C MET A 69 -19.55 9.99 -9.30
N ILE A 70 -18.98 9.62 -10.45
CA ILE A 70 -19.30 10.26 -11.74
C ILE A 70 -20.77 9.99 -12.11
N THR A 71 -21.24 8.75 -11.95
CA THR A 71 -22.64 8.37 -12.23
C THR A 71 -23.61 9.12 -11.32
N ASN A 72 -23.30 9.27 -10.04
CA ASN A 72 -24.12 10.05 -9.10
C ASN A 72 -24.16 11.55 -9.44
N GLY A 73 -23.24 12.04 -10.27
CA GLY A 73 -23.30 13.39 -10.81
C GLY A 73 -24.52 13.70 -11.70
N TYR A 74 -25.33 12.72 -12.07
CA TYR A 74 -26.64 12.92 -12.70
C TYR A 74 -27.74 13.21 -11.70
N ILE A 75 -27.54 12.94 -10.42
CA ILE A 75 -28.53 13.18 -9.37
C ILE A 75 -28.55 14.67 -9.03
N PRO A 76 -29.72 15.28 -8.85
CA PRO A 76 -29.81 16.65 -8.35
C PRO A 76 -29.09 16.83 -7.02
N SER A 77 -28.34 17.90 -6.87
CA SER A 77 -27.67 18.26 -5.62
C SER A 77 -28.38 19.41 -4.93
N LEU A 78 -28.61 19.24 -3.63
CA LEU A 78 -29.18 20.26 -2.75
C LEU A 78 -28.08 20.70 -1.78
N SER A 79 -27.77 21.99 -1.73
CA SER A 79 -26.80 22.57 -0.81
C SER A 79 -27.45 23.67 0.03
N LEU A 80 -27.17 23.60 1.34
CA LEU A 80 -27.52 24.65 2.29
C LEU A 80 -26.24 25.43 2.59
N THR A 81 -26.27 26.73 2.40
CA THR A 81 -25.16 27.64 2.70
C THR A 81 -25.57 28.62 3.79
N GLY A 82 -24.72 28.80 4.76
CA GLY A 82 -24.89 29.81 5.80
C GLY A 82 -23.64 30.69 5.85
N ASN A 83 -23.83 31.99 5.86
CA ASN A 83 -22.75 32.93 6.07
C ASN A 83 -23.09 33.89 7.21
N TRP A 84 -22.09 34.15 8.02
CA TRP A 84 -22.12 35.20 9.04
C TRP A 84 -20.92 36.10 8.83
N ARG A 85 -21.16 37.39 8.80
CA ARG A 85 -20.14 38.43 8.58
C ARG A 85 -20.29 39.54 9.60
N TYR A 86 -19.17 39.92 10.14
CA TYR A 86 -19.04 41.17 10.94
C TYR A 86 -18.14 42.10 10.17
N ALA A 87 -18.67 43.27 9.78
CA ALA A 87 -17.96 44.21 8.95
C ALA A 87 -18.07 45.61 9.53
N ALA A 88 -17.08 46.45 9.29
CA ALA A 88 -17.04 47.82 9.67
C ALA A 88 -16.88 48.72 8.43
N TYR A 89 -17.62 49.80 8.39
CA TYR A 89 -17.39 50.91 7.47
C TYR A 89 -16.81 52.07 8.24
N THR A 90 -15.78 52.71 7.69
CA THR A 90 -15.21 53.95 8.24
C THR A 90 -15.10 54.98 7.15
N ASP A 91 -15.50 56.21 7.47
CA ASP A 91 -15.42 57.37 6.56
C ASP A 91 -14.03 58.00 6.56
N LYS A 92 -13.19 57.66 7.55
CA LYS A 92 -11.84 58.21 7.74
C LYS A 92 -10.85 57.04 7.77
N GLY A 93 -10.11 56.82 6.69
CA GLY A 93 -9.18 55.70 6.51
C GLY A 93 -8.29 55.37 7.71
N TYR A 94 -7.91 54.11 7.90
CA TYR A 94 -7.00 53.53 8.92
C TYR A 94 -7.40 53.61 10.41
N HIS A 95 -8.59 54.07 10.77
CA HIS A 95 -9.07 54.15 12.16
C HIS A 95 -10.05 53.00 12.51
N TRP A 96 -9.77 51.78 12.09
CA TRP A 96 -10.67 50.61 12.19
C TRP A 96 -11.09 50.25 13.62
N PHE A 97 -10.24 50.52 14.61
CA PHE A 97 -10.45 50.09 16.00
C PHE A 97 -10.90 51.22 16.94
N HIS A 98 -11.15 52.41 16.44
CA HIS A 98 -11.66 53.52 17.25
C HIS A 98 -13.19 53.51 17.26
N SER A 99 -13.75 53.50 18.45
CA SER A 99 -15.20 53.69 18.64
C SER A 99 -15.51 55.16 18.50
N GLY A 100 -16.12 55.55 17.38
CA GLY A 100 -16.51 56.94 17.11
C GLY A 100 -17.62 57.00 16.07
N PRO A 101 -18.22 58.19 15.88
CA PRO A 101 -19.36 58.37 14.97
C PRO A 101 -19.02 58.08 13.49
N SER A 102 -17.73 57.95 13.16
CA SER A 102 -17.25 57.66 11.81
C SER A 102 -17.11 56.16 11.53
N ASN A 103 -17.26 55.28 12.52
CA ASN A 103 -17.12 53.84 12.38
C ASN A 103 -18.44 53.13 12.64
N HIS A 104 -19.00 52.51 11.61
CA HIS A 104 -20.25 51.78 11.68
C HIS A 104 -19.97 50.28 11.57
N TRP A 105 -20.16 49.58 12.69
CA TRP A 105 -20.05 48.14 12.72
C TRP A 105 -21.41 47.48 12.53
N PHE A 106 -21.52 46.54 11.61
CA PHE A 106 -22.76 45.82 11.40
C PHE A 106 -22.50 44.34 11.23
N ARG A 107 -23.46 43.57 11.64
CA ARG A 107 -23.53 42.13 11.45
C ARG A 107 -24.47 41.84 10.30
N SER A 108 -24.03 40.95 9.41
CA SER A 108 -24.89 40.42 8.38
C SER A 108 -24.86 38.89 8.45
N TYR A 109 -25.98 38.30 8.27
CA TYR A 109 -26.14 36.86 8.17
C TYR A 109 -27.01 36.53 6.97
N GLY A 110 -26.71 35.41 6.32
CA GLY A 110 -27.49 34.93 5.18
C GLY A 110 -27.60 33.41 5.23
N LEU A 111 -28.76 32.93 4.88
CA LEU A 111 -29.00 31.52 4.63
C LEU A 111 -29.44 31.35 3.19
N GLY A 112 -28.81 30.43 2.47
CA GLY A 112 -29.15 30.13 1.08
C GLY A 112 -29.37 28.62 0.89
N LEU A 113 -30.43 28.29 0.17
CA LEU A 113 -30.70 26.94 -0.29
C LEU A 113 -30.58 26.92 -1.81
N THR A 114 -29.66 26.08 -2.32
CA THR A 114 -29.41 25.96 -3.75
C THR A 114 -29.68 24.55 -4.22
N LEU A 115 -30.64 24.38 -5.14
CA LEU A 115 -30.92 23.13 -5.83
C LEU A 115 -30.30 23.20 -7.23
N ARG A 116 -29.37 22.28 -7.53
CA ARG A 116 -28.75 22.17 -8.85
C ARG A 116 -29.20 20.88 -9.52
N ILE A 117 -29.88 21.00 -10.65
CA ILE A 117 -30.37 19.89 -11.46
C ILE A 117 -29.58 19.88 -12.77
N PRO A 118 -28.70 18.89 -13.03
CA PRO A 118 -27.98 18.82 -14.29
C PRO A 118 -28.91 18.26 -15.38
N ILE A 119 -29.35 19.12 -16.32
CA ILE A 119 -30.24 18.74 -17.42
C ILE A 119 -29.46 18.24 -18.63
N PHE A 120 -28.40 18.96 -18.99
CA PHE A 120 -27.52 18.63 -20.11
C PHE A 120 -26.11 19.09 -19.85
N ASP A 121 -25.12 18.23 -20.12
CA ASP A 121 -23.70 18.47 -19.85
C ASP A 121 -22.80 18.25 -21.09
N GLY A 122 -23.42 18.25 -22.31
CA GLY A 122 -22.68 18.01 -23.55
C GLY A 122 -22.06 16.60 -23.66
N LEU A 123 -22.64 15.60 -22.96
CA LEU A 123 -22.15 14.22 -22.92
C LEU A 123 -20.85 14.03 -22.10
N ASP A 124 -20.35 15.05 -21.42
CA ASP A 124 -19.11 15.00 -20.65
C ASP A 124 -19.10 13.84 -19.63
N LYS A 125 -20.20 13.69 -18.88
CA LYS A 125 -20.34 12.58 -17.93
C LYS A 125 -20.35 11.21 -18.60
N THR A 126 -20.98 11.11 -19.77
CA THR A 126 -21.01 9.86 -20.54
C THR A 126 -19.61 9.42 -20.95
N TYR A 127 -18.80 10.34 -21.45
CA TYR A 127 -17.40 10.04 -21.80
C TYR A 127 -16.54 9.75 -20.55
N LYS A 128 -16.75 10.47 -19.45
CA LYS A 128 -16.08 10.20 -18.17
C LYS A 128 -16.42 8.81 -17.62
N ILE A 129 -17.67 8.38 -17.72
CA ILE A 129 -18.10 7.03 -17.32
C ILE A 129 -17.42 5.98 -18.19
N ARG A 130 -17.37 6.16 -19.52
CA ARG A 130 -16.67 5.23 -20.42
C ARG A 130 -15.18 5.13 -20.08
N LYS A 131 -14.53 6.27 -19.86
CA LYS A 131 -13.13 6.30 -19.40
C LYS A 131 -12.94 5.58 -18.08
N ALA A 132 -13.80 5.79 -17.11
CA ALA A 132 -13.76 5.10 -15.83
C ALA A 132 -13.99 3.57 -15.95
N MET A 133 -14.81 3.14 -16.92
CA MET A 133 -14.99 1.69 -17.20
C MET A 133 -13.70 1.06 -17.72
N ILE A 134 -13.00 1.73 -18.63
CA ILE A 134 -11.69 1.28 -19.14
C ILE A 134 -10.66 1.24 -18.01
N ASP A 135 -10.66 2.24 -17.13
CA ASP A 135 -9.74 2.26 -15.96
C ASP A 135 -10.01 1.08 -15.02
N ILE A 136 -11.27 0.77 -14.73
CA ILE A 136 -11.66 -0.42 -13.94
C ILE A 136 -11.14 -1.70 -14.60
N GLU A 137 -11.29 -1.85 -15.90
CA GLU A 137 -10.80 -3.02 -16.64
C GLU A 137 -9.28 -3.13 -16.54
N ASN A 138 -8.55 -2.03 -16.72
CA ASN A 138 -7.09 -2.00 -16.56
C ASN A 138 -6.66 -2.37 -15.12
N ARG A 139 -7.38 -1.89 -14.09
CA ARG A 139 -7.11 -2.24 -12.70
C ARG A 139 -7.38 -3.71 -12.40
N LYS A 140 -8.43 -4.26 -13.01
CA LYS A 140 -8.74 -5.69 -12.90
C LYS A 140 -7.65 -6.56 -13.52
N LEU A 141 -7.20 -6.21 -14.71
CA LEU A 141 -6.08 -6.91 -15.37
C LEU A 141 -4.80 -6.81 -14.54
N ALA A 142 -4.49 -5.65 -13.97
CA ALA A 142 -3.33 -5.47 -13.11
C ALA A 142 -3.42 -6.33 -11.83
N TRP A 143 -4.61 -6.46 -11.23
CA TRP A 143 -4.83 -7.36 -10.10
C TRP A 143 -4.62 -8.83 -10.47
N GLU A 144 -5.15 -9.27 -11.62
CA GLU A 144 -4.97 -10.64 -12.12
C GLU A 144 -3.49 -10.94 -12.42
N ASP A 145 -2.78 -9.98 -13.00
CA ASP A 145 -1.34 -10.11 -13.29
C ASP A 145 -0.51 -10.21 -12.01
N THR A 146 -0.79 -9.35 -11.03
CA THR A 146 -0.15 -9.41 -9.70
C THR A 146 -0.39 -10.78 -9.06
N ARG A 147 -1.61 -11.31 -9.11
CA ARG A 147 -1.93 -12.62 -8.56
C ARG A 147 -1.13 -13.75 -9.24
N LYS A 148 -1.05 -13.74 -10.58
CA LYS A 148 -0.26 -14.72 -11.34
C LYS A 148 1.23 -14.63 -11.04
N ASN A 149 1.75 -13.42 -10.94
CA ASN A 149 3.16 -13.18 -10.60
C ASN A 149 3.49 -13.71 -9.21
N LEU A 150 2.69 -13.40 -8.20
CA LEU A 150 2.86 -13.90 -6.83
C LEU A 150 2.77 -15.45 -6.78
N GLN A 151 1.86 -16.03 -7.54
CA GLN A 151 1.75 -17.49 -7.64
C GLN A 151 3.02 -18.10 -8.25
N THR A 152 3.57 -17.49 -9.28
CA THR A 152 4.82 -17.93 -9.91
C THR A 152 6.00 -17.79 -8.95
N GLN A 153 6.10 -16.67 -8.24
CA GLN A 153 7.13 -16.46 -7.23
C GLN A 153 7.04 -17.52 -6.11
N TYR A 154 5.82 -17.80 -5.63
CA TYR A 154 5.60 -18.85 -4.63
C TYR A 154 6.06 -20.22 -5.13
N LEU A 155 5.69 -20.63 -6.34
CA LEU A 155 6.12 -21.92 -6.92
C LEU A 155 7.64 -21.99 -7.08
N ASN A 156 8.27 -20.89 -7.51
CA ASN A 156 9.73 -20.83 -7.63
C ASN A 156 10.41 -20.94 -6.26
N ALA A 157 9.90 -20.27 -5.24
CA ALA A 157 10.42 -20.34 -3.87
C ALA A 157 10.27 -21.76 -3.30
N VAL A 158 9.15 -22.45 -3.56
CA VAL A 158 8.92 -23.84 -3.18
C VAL A 158 9.94 -24.76 -3.83
N ASN A 159 10.16 -24.61 -5.14
CA ASN A 159 11.14 -25.42 -5.89
C ASN A 159 12.57 -25.16 -5.39
N ASP A 160 12.92 -23.92 -5.08
CA ASP A 160 14.23 -23.58 -4.53
C ASP A 160 14.42 -24.19 -3.14
N LEU A 161 13.39 -24.13 -2.27
CA LEU A 161 13.42 -24.78 -0.96
C LEU A 161 13.64 -26.29 -1.09
N MET A 162 12.92 -26.97 -1.97
CA MET A 162 13.08 -28.42 -2.20
C MET A 162 14.49 -28.74 -2.71
N ASN A 163 15.05 -27.94 -3.59
CA ASN A 163 16.41 -28.14 -4.09
C ASN A 163 17.45 -27.93 -2.98
N LYS A 164 17.29 -26.91 -2.16
CA LYS A 164 18.14 -26.63 -1.00
C LYS A 164 18.11 -27.78 0.02
N GLN A 165 16.92 -28.30 0.31
CA GLN A 165 16.76 -29.47 1.20
C GLN A 165 17.47 -30.70 0.66
N ARG A 166 17.33 -31.02 -0.64
CA ARG A 166 18.04 -32.12 -1.27
C ARG A 166 19.56 -31.95 -1.22
N ASN A 167 20.04 -30.78 -1.51
CA ASN A 167 21.48 -30.46 -1.46
C ASN A 167 22.02 -30.58 -0.03
N PHE A 168 21.27 -30.08 0.95
CA PHE A 168 21.63 -30.23 2.36
C PHE A 168 21.74 -31.71 2.76
N LYS A 169 20.74 -32.54 2.41
CA LYS A 169 20.77 -33.97 2.70
C LYS A 169 22.00 -34.65 2.08
N LYS A 170 22.28 -34.38 0.80
CA LYS A 170 23.47 -34.91 0.13
C LYS A 170 24.78 -34.49 0.80
N GLN A 171 24.88 -33.22 1.24
CA GLN A 171 26.08 -32.76 1.93
C GLN A 171 26.23 -33.40 3.31
N LYS A 172 25.12 -33.59 4.04
CA LYS A 172 25.13 -34.32 5.32
C LYS A 172 25.57 -35.76 5.14
N ASP A 173 25.01 -36.47 4.13
CA ASP A 173 25.39 -37.87 3.83
C ASP A 173 26.87 -37.95 3.44
N ASN A 174 27.41 -37.02 2.66
CA ASN A 174 28.82 -36.94 2.31
C ASN A 174 29.72 -36.66 3.52
N TYR A 175 29.27 -35.83 4.45
CA TYR A 175 29.99 -35.52 5.68
C TYR A 175 30.10 -36.77 6.57
N LEU A 176 28.99 -37.50 6.78
CA LEU A 176 28.95 -38.75 7.56
C LEU A 176 29.83 -39.82 6.94
N LEU A 177 29.81 -39.92 5.59
CA LEU A 177 30.70 -40.87 4.89
C LEU A 177 32.18 -40.50 5.06
N ALA A 178 32.51 -39.23 5.07
CA ALA A 178 33.89 -38.77 5.30
C ALA A 178 34.35 -39.02 6.74
N GLU A 179 33.45 -38.94 7.73
CA GLU A 179 33.72 -39.24 9.13
C GLU A 179 33.93 -40.76 9.36
N ASP A 180 33.21 -41.61 8.64
CA ASP A 180 33.37 -43.06 8.71
C ASP A 180 34.69 -43.57 8.05
N VAL A 181 35.30 -42.76 7.17
CA VAL A 181 36.53 -43.12 6.45
C VAL A 181 37.80 -42.67 7.17
N TYR A 182 37.70 -41.74 8.13
CA TYR A 182 38.80 -41.20 8.94
C TYR A 182 38.76 -41.71 10.39
#